data_625fdac5876d5a9ed7b582b9c4e8d70e
#
_entry.id   625fdac5876d5a9ed7b582b9c4e8d70e
#
_cell.length_a   1.000
_cell.length_b   1.000
_cell.length_c   1.000
_cell.angle_alpha   90.00
_cell.angle_beta   90.00
_cell.angle_gamma   90.00
#
_symmetry.space_group_name_H-M   'P 1'
#
loop_
_entity.id
_entity.type
_entity.pdbx_description
1 polymer ?
#
loop_
_entity_poly.entity_id
_entity_poly.type
_entity_poly.pdbx_seq_one_letter_code
_entity_poly.pdbx_strand_id
1 'polypeptide(L)'
;MKTIRLLLLSFCIILSIPYVGAQSSEVPSGVISALDDGNANQLSGFLNGNVELVIGNQNDVFSKQQATGIIADFFRKNRVNSFQLLHKGNKDAASFAIGTLKTTSGSYRVYVLTRKNEIQQLRIELSND
;
A
#
# COMPACT_ATOMS: atom_id res chain seq x y z
N MET A 1 51.13 -18.35 -22.72
CA MET A 1 50.10 -17.80 -23.57
C MET A 1 48.70 -18.26 -23.23
N LYS A 2 48.54 -19.52 -22.87
CA LYS A 2 47.22 -20.07 -22.48
C LYS A 2 46.75 -19.55 -21.14
N THR A 3 47.62 -19.10 -20.26
CA THR A 3 47.30 -18.58 -18.93
C THR A 3 46.68 -17.17 -18.95
N ILE A 4 46.91 -16.41 -20.01
CA ILE A 4 46.39 -15.05 -20.14
C ILE A 4 44.89 -15.06 -20.43
N ARG A 5 44.42 -16.06 -21.17
CA ARG A 5 42.99 -16.21 -21.51
C ARG A 5 42.13 -16.53 -20.32
N LEU A 6 42.68 -17.32 -19.38
CA LEU A 6 41.95 -17.66 -18.14
C LEU A 6 41.78 -16.49 -17.21
N LEU A 7 42.75 -15.58 -17.18
CA LEU A 7 42.68 -14.38 -16.38
C LEU A 7 41.61 -13.39 -16.89
N LEU A 8 41.43 -13.31 -18.21
CA LEU A 8 40.42 -12.47 -18.81
C LEU A 8 39.01 -12.97 -18.55
N LEU A 9 38.81 -14.27 -18.50
CA LEU A 9 37.52 -14.88 -18.20
C LEU A 9 37.13 -14.67 -16.74
N SER A 10 38.10 -14.69 -15.84
CA SER A 10 37.86 -14.42 -14.41
C SER A 10 37.43 -12.99 -14.15
N PHE A 11 37.90 -12.05 -14.95
CA PHE A 11 37.57 -10.64 -14.80
C PHE A 11 36.11 -10.33 -15.20
N CYS A 12 35.56 -11.05 -16.18
CA CYS A 12 34.18 -10.84 -16.62
C CYS A 12 33.14 -11.24 -15.59
N ILE A 13 33.47 -12.14 -14.66
CA ILE A 13 32.54 -12.59 -13.64
C ILE A 13 32.29 -11.55 -12.58
N ILE A 14 33.27 -10.67 -12.33
CA ILE A 14 33.16 -9.64 -11.30
C ILE A 14 32.16 -8.52 -11.72
N LEU A 15 31.92 -8.36 -13.00
CA LEU A 15 31.01 -7.35 -13.53
C LEU A 15 29.54 -7.79 -13.49
N SER A 16 29.27 -9.01 -13.12
CA SER A 16 27.92 -9.56 -13.08
C SER A 16 27.29 -9.48 -11.69
N ILE A 17 27.80 -8.65 -10.80
CA ILE A 17 27.19 -8.45 -9.48
C ILE A 17 25.80 -7.82 -9.71
N PRO A 18 24.74 -8.50 -9.23
CA PRO A 18 23.41 -7.94 -9.39
C PRO A 18 23.33 -6.60 -8.68
N TYR A 19 22.84 -5.63 -9.39
CA TYR A 19 22.62 -4.32 -8.83
C TYR A 19 21.46 -4.40 -7.85
N VAL A 20 21.76 -4.37 -6.56
CA VAL A 20 20.77 -4.23 -5.54
C VAL A 20 20.53 -2.73 -5.41
N GLY A 21 19.77 -2.19 -6.35
CA GLY A 21 19.48 -0.78 -6.35
C GLY A 21 18.58 -0.39 -5.21
N ALA A 22 18.57 0.90 -4.92
CA ALA A 22 17.67 1.49 -3.97
C ALA A 22 16.24 1.06 -4.31
N GLN A 23 15.64 0.30 -3.44
CA GLN A 23 14.22 -0.01 -3.56
C GLN A 23 13.45 1.25 -3.21
N SER A 24 12.80 1.84 -4.21
CA SER A 24 11.87 2.90 -3.93
C SER A 24 10.75 2.30 -3.09
N SER A 25 10.55 2.88 -1.92
CA SER A 25 9.43 2.55 -1.06
C SER A 25 8.15 2.93 -1.77
N GLU A 26 7.21 2.01 -1.89
CA GLU A 26 5.90 2.25 -2.47
C GLU A 26 4.84 1.65 -1.57
N VAL A 27 3.61 2.16 -1.68
CA VAL A 27 2.47 1.49 -1.07
C VAL A 27 2.36 0.11 -1.71
N PRO A 28 2.33 -0.97 -0.92
CA PRO A 28 2.28 -2.32 -1.49
C PRO A 28 1.11 -2.49 -2.46
N SER A 29 1.34 -3.19 -3.56
CA SER A 29 0.30 -3.45 -4.56
C SER A 29 -0.88 -4.21 -3.97
N GLY A 30 -0.64 -5.03 -2.95
CA GLY A 30 -1.69 -5.75 -2.24
C GLY A 30 -2.68 -4.83 -1.52
N VAL A 31 -2.23 -3.64 -1.09
CA VAL A 31 -3.11 -2.63 -0.50
C VAL A 31 -4.08 -2.10 -1.56
N ILE A 32 -3.55 -1.78 -2.73
CA ILE A 32 -4.38 -1.29 -3.85
C ILE A 32 -5.39 -2.35 -4.28
N SER A 33 -4.95 -3.60 -4.41
CA SER A 33 -5.83 -4.72 -4.75
C SER A 33 -6.93 -4.92 -3.72
N ALA A 34 -6.60 -4.83 -2.43
CA ALA A 34 -7.56 -5.00 -1.35
C ALA A 34 -8.62 -3.91 -1.38
N LEU A 35 -8.23 -2.67 -1.69
CA LEU A 35 -9.18 -1.57 -1.85
C LEU A 35 -10.08 -1.79 -3.05
N ASP A 36 -9.52 -2.21 -4.18
CA ASP A 36 -10.27 -2.47 -5.41
C ASP A 36 -11.30 -3.59 -5.22
N ASP A 37 -10.95 -4.59 -4.44
CA ASP A 37 -11.83 -5.74 -4.16
C ASP A 37 -12.75 -5.52 -2.96
N GLY A 38 -12.53 -4.47 -2.19
CA GLY A 38 -13.26 -4.26 -0.94
C GLY A 38 -13.00 -5.38 0.05
N ASN A 39 -11.78 -5.89 0.11
CA ASN A 39 -11.41 -7.04 0.92
C ASN A 39 -10.73 -6.60 2.21
N ALA A 40 -11.52 -6.54 3.29
CA ALA A 40 -11.03 -6.10 4.59
C ALA A 40 -9.97 -7.05 5.16
N ASN A 41 -10.11 -8.36 4.96
CA ASN A 41 -9.15 -9.33 5.46
C ASN A 41 -7.79 -9.17 4.80
N GLN A 42 -7.77 -8.98 3.49
CA GLN A 42 -6.53 -8.72 2.75
C GLN A 42 -5.90 -7.41 3.21
N LEU A 43 -6.71 -6.36 3.33
CA LEU A 43 -6.22 -5.05 3.76
C LEU A 43 -5.66 -5.11 5.18
N SER A 44 -6.29 -5.88 6.06
CA SER A 44 -5.84 -6.00 7.45
C SER A 44 -4.44 -6.58 7.57
N GLY A 45 -4.01 -7.41 6.63
CA GLY A 45 -2.67 -7.96 6.61
C GLY A 45 -1.57 -6.90 6.50
N PHE A 46 -1.93 -5.72 6.01
CA PHE A 46 -0.99 -4.61 5.86
C PHE A 46 -1.07 -3.58 6.97
N LEU A 47 -2.03 -3.69 7.90
CA LEU A 47 -2.19 -2.72 8.97
C LEU A 47 -1.05 -2.82 9.99
N ASN A 48 -0.55 -1.67 10.41
CA ASN A 48 0.34 -1.61 11.57
C ASN A 48 -0.42 -2.01 12.83
N GLY A 49 0.29 -2.36 13.89
CA GLY A 49 -0.33 -2.73 15.17
C GLY A 49 -1.30 -1.68 15.71
N ASN A 50 -1.01 -0.41 15.45
CA ASN A 50 -1.91 0.71 15.70
C ASN A 50 -2.04 1.50 14.41
N VAL A 51 -3.25 1.91 14.07
CA VAL A 51 -3.57 2.60 12.82
C VAL A 51 -4.41 3.84 13.11
N GLU A 52 -4.01 4.95 12.54
CA GLU A 52 -4.84 6.15 12.54
C GLU A 52 -5.91 5.98 11.46
N LEU A 53 -7.16 5.92 11.86
CA LEU A 53 -8.26 5.58 10.99
C LEU A 53 -9.32 6.67 11.00
N VAL A 54 -9.69 7.13 9.80
CA VAL A 54 -10.80 8.07 9.61
C VAL A 54 -11.76 7.42 8.62
N ILE A 55 -12.89 6.93 9.12
CA ILE A 55 -13.96 6.34 8.31
C ILE A 55 -15.29 6.76 8.95
N GLY A 56 -16.11 7.51 8.22
CA GLY A 56 -17.38 7.97 8.74
C GLY A 56 -17.19 8.82 10.00
N ASN A 57 -17.81 8.37 11.10
CA ASN A 57 -17.69 9.05 12.39
C ASN A 57 -16.51 8.58 13.21
N GLN A 58 -15.78 7.59 12.72
CA GLN A 58 -14.60 7.07 13.41
C GLN A 58 -13.39 7.93 13.04
N ASN A 59 -12.73 8.47 14.03
CA ASN A 59 -11.53 9.30 13.84
C ASN A 59 -10.67 9.17 15.09
N ASP A 60 -9.82 8.16 15.11
CA ASP A 60 -8.96 7.89 16.25
C ASP A 60 -7.85 6.92 15.83
N VAL A 61 -6.97 6.62 16.76
CA VAL A 61 -5.98 5.55 16.63
C VAL A 61 -6.61 4.27 17.18
N PHE A 62 -6.64 3.25 16.36
CA PHE A 62 -7.21 1.95 16.71
C PHE A 62 -6.17 0.86 16.65
N SER A 63 -6.34 -0.18 17.43
CA SER A 63 -5.54 -1.40 17.25
C SER A 63 -5.86 -2.02 15.90
N LYS A 64 -4.92 -2.81 15.39
CA LYS A 64 -5.11 -3.54 14.13
C LYS A 64 -6.43 -4.31 14.13
N GLN A 65 -6.75 -4.99 15.23
CA GLN A 65 -7.96 -5.77 15.34
C GLN A 65 -9.22 -4.90 15.27
N GLN A 66 -9.23 -3.79 16.00
CA GLN A 66 -10.35 -2.85 15.96
C GLN A 66 -10.52 -2.22 14.60
N ALA A 67 -9.40 -1.78 14.00
CA ALA A 67 -9.41 -1.17 12.67
C ALA A 67 -9.95 -2.14 11.63
N THR A 68 -9.55 -3.41 11.69
CA THR A 68 -10.05 -4.45 10.79
C THR A 68 -11.57 -4.57 10.87
N GLY A 69 -12.13 -4.56 12.06
CA GLY A 69 -13.58 -4.62 12.25
C GLY A 69 -14.30 -3.42 11.67
N ILE A 70 -13.76 -2.22 11.87
CA ILE A 70 -14.33 -0.98 11.33
C ILE A 70 -14.30 -0.99 9.81
N ILE A 71 -13.19 -1.39 9.21
CA ILE A 71 -13.02 -1.48 7.76
C ILE A 71 -13.98 -2.52 7.18
N ALA A 72 -14.08 -3.69 7.81
CA ALA A 72 -14.97 -4.76 7.36
C ALA A 72 -16.43 -4.30 7.37
N ASP A 73 -16.83 -3.58 8.43
CA ASP A 73 -18.17 -3.03 8.54
C ASP A 73 -18.45 -2.01 7.43
N PHE A 74 -17.49 -1.15 7.14
CA PHE A 74 -17.60 -0.18 6.07
C PHE A 74 -17.80 -0.86 4.71
N PHE A 75 -16.99 -1.86 4.37
CA PHE A 75 -17.10 -2.58 3.10
C PHE A 75 -18.38 -3.40 2.99
N ARG A 76 -18.92 -3.86 4.12
CA ARG A 76 -20.19 -4.58 4.12
C ARG A 76 -21.36 -3.64 3.79
N LYS A 77 -21.32 -2.42 4.35
CA LYS A 77 -22.37 -1.42 4.12
C LYS A 77 -22.22 -0.69 2.78
N ASN A 78 -21.00 -0.60 2.29
CA ASN A 78 -20.66 0.13 1.06
C ASN A 78 -19.88 -0.81 0.16
N ARG A 79 -20.60 -1.64 -0.58
CA ARG A 79 -19.96 -2.63 -1.45
C ARG A 79 -19.11 -1.93 -2.51
N VAL A 80 -17.86 -2.34 -2.62
CA VAL A 80 -16.91 -1.71 -3.52
C VAL A 80 -17.10 -2.20 -4.94
N ASN A 81 -17.19 -1.28 -5.88
CA ASN A 81 -17.17 -1.55 -7.32
C ASN A 81 -15.75 -1.52 -7.85
N SER A 82 -14.97 -0.50 -7.47
CA SER A 82 -13.60 -0.35 -7.93
C SER A 82 -12.85 0.69 -7.08
N PHE A 83 -11.53 0.62 -7.15
CA PHE A 83 -10.66 1.66 -6.63
C PHE A 83 -9.78 2.18 -7.75
N GLN A 84 -9.79 3.48 -7.96
CA GLN A 84 -8.96 4.15 -8.96
C GLN A 84 -7.87 4.94 -8.29
N LEU A 85 -6.63 4.51 -8.47
CA LEU A 85 -5.47 5.23 -7.97
C LEU A 85 -5.31 6.53 -8.76
N LEU A 86 -5.25 7.66 -8.08
CA LEU A 86 -5.10 8.98 -8.70
C LEU A 86 -3.68 9.51 -8.56
N HIS A 87 -3.09 9.29 -7.39
CA HIS A 87 -1.78 9.87 -7.08
C HIS A 87 -1.07 9.01 -6.06
N LYS A 88 0.24 8.86 -6.21
CA LYS A 88 1.08 8.16 -5.24
C LYS A 88 2.42 8.88 -5.13
N GLY A 89 3.09 8.72 -4.01
CA GLY A 89 4.39 9.33 -3.81
C GLY A 89 5.06 8.86 -2.55
N ASN A 90 6.24 9.42 -2.34
CA ASN A 90 7.06 9.14 -1.17
C ASN A 90 7.40 10.45 -0.50
N LYS A 91 7.44 10.42 0.84
CA LYS A 91 7.89 11.56 1.62
C LYS A 91 8.62 11.01 2.84
N ASP A 92 9.91 11.34 2.97
CA ASP A 92 10.78 10.81 4.01
C ASP A 92 10.80 9.28 3.91
N ALA A 93 10.59 8.54 4.95
CA ALA A 93 10.55 7.08 4.90
C ALA A 93 9.15 6.52 4.68
N ALA A 94 8.20 7.37 4.31
CA ALA A 94 6.80 6.98 4.14
C ALA A 94 6.40 6.99 2.67
N SER A 95 5.41 6.18 2.33
CA SER A 95 4.79 6.15 1.00
C SER A 95 3.30 6.40 1.16
N PHE A 96 2.70 7.09 0.19
CA PHE A 96 1.27 7.36 0.23
C PHE A 96 0.62 7.06 -1.11
N ALA A 97 -0.67 6.82 -1.04
CA ALA A 97 -1.53 6.66 -2.22
C ALA A 97 -2.85 7.38 -1.97
N ILE A 98 -3.33 8.05 -2.99
CA ILE A 98 -4.63 8.72 -2.97
C ILE A 98 -5.44 8.21 -4.16
N GLY A 99 -6.69 7.89 -3.92
CA GLY A 99 -7.55 7.41 -4.99
C GLY A 99 -9.03 7.61 -4.69
N THR A 100 -9.84 7.18 -5.64
CA THR A 100 -11.29 7.20 -5.55
C THR A 100 -11.82 5.79 -5.41
N LEU A 101 -12.56 5.56 -4.34
CA LEU A 101 -13.23 4.30 -4.08
C LEU A 101 -14.67 4.44 -4.50
N LYS A 102 -15.07 3.69 -5.53
CA LYS A 102 -16.45 3.69 -6.01
C LYS A 102 -17.20 2.56 -5.34
N THR A 103 -18.31 2.90 -4.71
CA THR A 103 -19.14 1.94 -3.99
C THR A 103 -20.58 2.05 -4.43
N THR A 104 -21.40 1.11 -3.99
CA THR A 104 -22.85 1.14 -4.23
C THR A 104 -23.53 2.33 -3.57
N SER A 105 -22.88 2.94 -2.56
CA SER A 105 -23.44 4.06 -1.79
C SER A 105 -22.87 5.43 -2.21
N GLY A 106 -21.96 5.45 -3.17
CA GLY A 106 -21.32 6.68 -3.61
C GLY A 106 -19.81 6.54 -3.73
N SER A 107 -19.14 7.66 -3.98
CA SER A 107 -17.69 7.71 -4.14
C SER A 107 -17.03 8.27 -2.91
N TYR A 108 -15.88 7.70 -2.58
CA TYR A 108 -15.09 8.11 -1.42
C TYR A 108 -13.67 8.42 -1.86
N ARG A 109 -13.07 9.41 -1.22
CA ARG A 109 -11.65 9.70 -1.36
C ARG A 109 -10.90 8.85 -0.34
N VAL A 110 -9.92 8.11 -0.81
CA VAL A 110 -9.08 7.27 0.05
C VAL A 110 -7.67 7.83 0.08
N TYR A 111 -7.12 7.94 1.28
CA TYR A 111 -5.72 8.26 1.51
C TYR A 111 -5.11 7.17 2.37
N VAL A 112 -4.00 6.61 1.91
CA VAL A 112 -3.25 5.58 2.63
C VAL A 112 -1.82 6.05 2.82
N LEU A 113 -1.32 5.95 4.04
CA LEU A 113 0.08 6.21 4.36
C LEU A 113 0.70 4.93 4.91
N THR A 114 1.82 4.51 4.31
CA THR A 114 2.53 3.31 4.75
C THR A 114 3.97 3.66 5.15
N ARG A 115 4.51 2.88 6.10
CA ARG A 115 5.92 2.85 6.45
C ARG A 115 6.31 1.39 6.60
N LYS A 116 7.44 1.00 6.01
CA LYS A 116 7.91 -0.39 6.06
C LYS A 116 6.82 -1.38 5.63
N ASN A 117 6.08 -1.01 4.59
CA ASN A 117 4.99 -1.80 4.00
C ASN A 117 3.79 -2.01 4.93
N GLU A 118 3.67 -1.23 6.01
CA GLU A 118 2.54 -1.30 6.91
C GLU A 118 1.75 0.01 6.89
N ILE A 119 0.43 -0.12 6.91
CA ILE A 119 -0.46 1.04 6.91
C ILE A 119 -0.44 1.70 8.27
N GLN A 120 -0.03 2.96 8.30
CA GLN A 120 0.00 3.80 9.49
C GLN A 120 -1.25 4.65 9.61
N GLN A 121 -1.80 5.04 8.46
CA GLN A 121 -2.97 5.90 8.39
C GLN A 121 -3.83 5.50 7.21
N LEU A 122 -5.14 5.44 7.44
CA LEU A 122 -6.13 5.18 6.40
C LEU A 122 -7.30 6.14 6.59
N ARG A 123 -7.61 6.90 5.55
CA ARG A 123 -8.75 7.81 5.54
C ARG A 123 -9.67 7.44 4.38
N ILE A 124 -10.94 7.24 4.69
CA ILE A 124 -11.98 7.00 3.69
C ILE A 124 -13.08 8.02 3.95
N GLU A 125 -13.15 9.03 3.11
CA GLU A 125 -14.05 10.16 3.30
C GLU A 125 -14.94 10.33 2.08
N LEU A 126 -16.19 10.71 2.32
CA LEU A 126 -17.14 10.91 1.24
C LEU A 126 -16.61 12.00 0.29
N SER A 127 -16.61 11.69 -0.98
CA SER A 127 -16.19 12.62 -2.03
C SER A 127 -17.42 13.36 -2.56
N ASN A 128 -17.30 14.69 -2.67
CA ASN A 128 -18.38 15.53 -3.18
C ASN A 128 -18.28 15.78 -4.69
N ASP A 129 -17.41 15.04 -5.35
CA ASP A 129 -17.21 15.21 -6.81
C ASP A 129 -18.31 14.58 -7.63
#